data_269fc7e226c3bd7970ff4e3e435822b0
#
_entry.id   269fc7e226c3bd7970ff4e3e435822b0
#
_cell.length_a   1.000
_cell.length_b   1.000
_cell.length_c   1.000
_cell.angle_alpha   90.00
_cell.angle_beta   90.00
_cell.angle_gamma   90.00
#
_symmetry.space_group_name_H-M   'P 1'
#
loop_
_entity.id
_entity.type
_entity.pdbx_description
1 polymer ?
#
loop_
_entity_poly.entity_id
_entity_poly.type
_entity_poly.pdbx_seq_one_letter_code
_entity_poly.pdbx_strand_id
1 'polypeptide(L)'
;MKIRKIASNEDLATATNKKKRNRYLLALLTIIILSATSFLGYKHFKTETKTICIESDTKIYDTYKNAVVLIKHRYGYFAKINGKEFQLTTEDAKEETIYGTGFFVDTNGNMITNRHVLQPWNSSDDENDKANTIIRNLRMKIASILTKDVPENEYESFIDRNWTKASISYNEGEEDGDYDESREETSERAGEEFVSSNETAADTSQVSTDIAASIPVKEYVSIDDIEVYAKTLDIEVALHDSDNVWLNCEIKKVSEDSNIDLGILQLADHKTPSSVTNVIDLGNAVDNDSSLAPGQKAIMVGYPMGMDLAQTNSGIKVQLYNGQISKESDGNKIQYSITSTHGASGAPVFNECGQLIAVNFSGVDQVQGINFGIVAKHIHSL
;
A
#
# COMPACT_ATOMS: atom_id res chain seq x y z
N MET A 1 -35.93 -89.45 -31.69
CA MET A 1 -35.14 -89.49 -30.43
C MET A 1 -34.24 -88.26 -30.38
N LYS A 2 -34.58 -87.20 -29.60
CA LYS A 2 -33.78 -85.94 -29.54
C LYS A 2 -32.80 -86.11 -28.39
N ILE A 3 -31.51 -86.20 -28.70
CA ILE A 3 -30.42 -86.25 -27.72
C ILE A 3 -30.22 -84.83 -27.14
N ARG A 4 -30.49 -84.63 -25.85
CA ARG A 4 -30.13 -83.42 -25.14
C ARG A 4 -28.62 -83.51 -24.77
N LYS A 5 -27.82 -82.64 -25.35
CA LYS A 5 -26.44 -82.43 -24.89
C LYS A 5 -26.42 -81.91 -23.44
N ILE A 6 -25.81 -82.62 -22.55
CA ILE A 6 -25.53 -82.20 -21.18
C ILE A 6 -24.33 -81.25 -21.25
N ALA A 7 -24.53 -79.99 -20.78
CA ALA A 7 -23.44 -79.02 -20.76
C ALA A 7 -22.31 -79.47 -19.84
N SER A 8 -21.09 -79.31 -20.29
CA SER A 8 -19.88 -79.71 -19.52
C SER A 8 -19.69 -78.79 -18.30
N ASN A 9 -19.04 -79.21 -17.27
CA ASN A 9 -18.70 -78.44 -16.06
C ASN A 9 -17.96 -77.12 -16.40
N GLU A 10 -17.18 -77.06 -17.49
CA GLU A 10 -16.47 -75.90 -17.99
C GLU A 10 -17.47 -74.87 -18.59
N ASP A 11 -18.54 -75.32 -19.27
CA ASP A 11 -19.55 -74.39 -19.83
C ASP A 11 -20.39 -73.71 -18.72
N LEU A 12 -20.62 -74.42 -17.61
CA LEU A 12 -21.30 -73.88 -16.43
C LEU A 12 -20.41 -72.87 -15.66
N ALA A 13 -19.10 -73.15 -15.55
CA ALA A 13 -18.14 -72.28 -14.88
C ALA A 13 -17.92 -70.93 -15.66
N THR A 14 -17.86 -71.01 -17.00
CA THR A 14 -17.75 -69.84 -17.87
C THR A 14 -19.03 -69.00 -17.87
N ALA A 15 -20.21 -69.62 -17.83
CA ALA A 15 -21.51 -68.92 -17.75
C ALA A 15 -21.68 -68.21 -16.38
N THR A 16 -21.25 -68.83 -15.27
CA THR A 16 -21.27 -68.20 -13.92
C THR A 16 -20.31 -67.04 -13.80
N ASN A 17 -19.10 -67.15 -14.36
CA ASN A 17 -18.12 -66.06 -14.37
C ASN A 17 -18.57 -64.86 -15.26
N LYS A 18 -19.18 -65.16 -16.40
CA LYS A 18 -19.79 -64.11 -17.27
C LYS A 18 -20.95 -63.41 -16.59
N LYS A 19 -21.76 -64.11 -15.79
CA LYS A 19 -22.91 -63.54 -15.04
C LYS A 19 -22.42 -62.70 -13.86
N LYS A 20 -21.31 -63.08 -13.16
CA LYS A 20 -20.65 -62.30 -12.12
C LYS A 20 -20.04 -61.03 -12.72
N ARG A 21 -19.30 -61.11 -13.81
CA ARG A 21 -18.69 -59.98 -14.52
C ARG A 21 -19.75 -58.95 -14.98
N ASN A 22 -20.86 -59.42 -15.51
CA ASN A 22 -21.95 -58.50 -15.91
C ASN A 22 -22.61 -57.81 -14.70
N ARG A 23 -22.73 -58.48 -13.55
CA ARG A 23 -23.21 -57.85 -12.31
C ARG A 23 -22.27 -56.76 -11.80
N TYR A 24 -20.96 -56.97 -11.84
CA TYR A 24 -19.98 -55.95 -11.47
C TYR A 24 -19.96 -54.78 -12.44
N LEU A 25 -20.07 -55.04 -13.74
CA LEU A 25 -20.20 -53.99 -14.76
C LEU A 25 -21.48 -53.16 -14.55
N LEU A 26 -22.60 -53.78 -14.24
CA LEU A 26 -23.86 -53.08 -13.96
C LEU A 26 -23.78 -52.23 -12.69
N ALA A 27 -23.15 -52.73 -11.62
CA ALA A 27 -22.93 -52.00 -10.38
C ALA A 27 -21.97 -50.80 -10.59
N LEU A 28 -20.96 -50.96 -11.41
CA LEU A 28 -20.05 -49.84 -11.74
C LEU A 28 -20.74 -48.76 -12.55
N LEU A 29 -21.62 -49.17 -13.50
CA LEU A 29 -22.40 -48.25 -14.31
C LEU A 29 -23.42 -47.45 -13.47
N THR A 30 -24.07 -48.14 -12.49
CA THR A 30 -24.98 -47.44 -11.56
C THR A 30 -24.27 -46.43 -10.65
N ILE A 31 -23.04 -46.76 -10.17
CA ILE A 31 -22.24 -45.85 -9.38
C ILE A 31 -21.84 -44.60 -10.22
N ILE A 32 -21.42 -44.77 -11.47
CA ILE A 32 -21.06 -43.71 -12.38
C ILE A 32 -22.27 -42.81 -12.67
N ILE A 33 -23.44 -43.39 -12.90
CA ILE A 33 -24.69 -42.63 -13.14
C ILE A 33 -25.09 -41.85 -11.87
N LEU A 34 -25.02 -42.46 -10.70
CA LEU A 34 -25.30 -41.81 -9.42
C LEU A 34 -24.32 -40.68 -9.11
N SER A 35 -23.03 -40.85 -9.40
CA SER A 35 -22.02 -39.79 -9.23
C SER A 35 -22.21 -38.64 -10.23
N ALA A 36 -22.57 -38.97 -11.48
CA ALA A 36 -22.86 -37.96 -12.52
C ALA A 36 -24.14 -37.17 -12.20
N THR A 37 -25.17 -37.85 -11.71
CA THR A 37 -26.45 -37.17 -11.30
C THR A 37 -26.25 -36.35 -10.03
N SER A 38 -25.40 -36.80 -9.08
CA SER A 38 -25.03 -36.05 -7.87
C SER A 38 -24.23 -34.82 -8.23
N PHE A 39 -23.27 -34.93 -9.19
CA PHE A 39 -22.48 -33.81 -9.67
C PHE A 39 -23.29 -32.79 -10.47
N LEU A 40 -24.22 -33.24 -11.30
CA LEU A 40 -25.17 -32.38 -12.02
C LEU A 40 -26.16 -31.72 -11.05
N GLY A 41 -26.66 -32.46 -10.05
CA GLY A 41 -27.48 -31.95 -8.98
C GLY A 41 -26.73 -30.88 -8.14
N TYR A 42 -25.48 -31.14 -7.77
CA TYR A 42 -24.66 -30.17 -7.06
C TYR A 42 -24.40 -28.88 -7.87
N LYS A 43 -24.19 -28.99 -9.17
CA LYS A 43 -24.07 -27.82 -10.07
C LYS A 43 -25.39 -27.05 -10.22
N HIS A 44 -26.54 -27.75 -10.18
CA HIS A 44 -27.88 -27.12 -10.29
C HIS A 44 -28.38 -26.58 -8.94
N PHE A 45 -27.88 -27.11 -7.81
CA PHE A 45 -28.20 -26.65 -6.45
C PHE A 45 -27.17 -25.68 -5.88
N LYS A 46 -26.14 -25.25 -6.67
CA LYS A 46 -25.45 -24.01 -6.35
C LYS A 46 -26.50 -22.89 -6.53
N THR A 47 -27.25 -22.65 -5.47
CA THR A 47 -28.13 -21.51 -5.33
C THR A 47 -27.31 -20.30 -5.73
N GLU A 48 -27.60 -19.71 -6.89
CA GLU A 48 -27.25 -18.32 -7.12
C GLU A 48 -27.89 -17.58 -5.95
N THR A 49 -27.11 -17.23 -4.96
CA THR A 49 -27.54 -16.27 -3.94
C THR A 49 -27.89 -15.03 -4.73
N LYS A 50 -29.18 -14.84 -4.96
CA LYS A 50 -29.73 -13.69 -5.66
C LYS A 50 -29.33 -12.50 -4.80
N THR A 51 -28.23 -11.83 -5.18
CA THR A 51 -27.72 -10.65 -4.49
C THR A 51 -28.86 -9.64 -4.49
N ILE A 52 -29.33 -9.27 -3.31
CA ILE A 52 -30.36 -8.23 -3.16
C ILE A 52 -29.67 -6.91 -3.48
N CYS A 53 -29.88 -6.40 -4.67
CA CYS A 53 -29.35 -5.10 -5.05
C CYS A 53 -29.94 -3.99 -4.17
N ILE A 54 -29.09 -3.10 -3.73
CA ILE A 54 -29.46 -1.85 -3.06
C ILE A 54 -29.77 -0.85 -4.16
N GLU A 55 -31.02 -0.39 -4.23
CA GLU A 55 -31.57 0.36 -5.37
C GLU A 55 -31.03 1.79 -5.56
N SER A 56 -30.26 2.35 -4.62
CA SER A 56 -29.76 3.72 -4.74
C SER A 56 -28.43 3.96 -4.02
N ASP A 57 -27.66 4.92 -4.52
CA ASP A 57 -26.41 5.38 -3.92
C ASP A 57 -26.61 5.86 -2.48
N THR A 58 -27.72 6.57 -2.24
CA THR A 58 -28.11 7.04 -0.90
C THR A 58 -28.26 5.88 0.07
N LYS A 59 -28.83 4.76 -0.37
CA LYS A 59 -29.02 3.60 0.48
C LYS A 59 -27.69 2.91 0.81
N ILE A 60 -26.75 2.83 -0.14
CA ILE A 60 -25.38 2.34 0.08
C ILE A 60 -24.69 3.26 1.10
N TYR A 61 -24.75 4.57 0.90
CA TYR A 61 -24.21 5.55 1.83
C TYR A 61 -24.78 5.39 3.25
N ASP A 62 -26.11 5.37 3.39
CA ASP A 62 -26.76 5.24 4.70
C ASP A 62 -26.45 3.91 5.39
N THR A 63 -26.22 2.85 4.61
CA THR A 63 -25.86 1.53 5.14
C THR A 63 -24.43 1.52 5.70
N TYR A 64 -23.46 2.15 5.01
CA TYR A 64 -22.05 1.97 5.30
C TYR A 64 -21.33 3.20 5.84
N LYS A 65 -21.95 4.40 5.86
CA LYS A 65 -21.31 5.65 6.31
C LYS A 65 -20.66 5.54 7.71
N ASN A 66 -21.27 4.77 8.63
CA ASN A 66 -20.74 4.57 9.97
C ASN A 66 -19.62 3.51 10.02
N ALA A 67 -19.50 2.66 9.01
CA ALA A 67 -18.42 1.68 8.91
C ALA A 67 -17.16 2.27 8.29
N VAL A 68 -17.25 3.43 7.62
CA VAL A 68 -16.12 4.09 6.97
C VAL A 68 -15.54 5.15 7.91
N VAL A 69 -14.23 5.10 8.10
CA VAL A 69 -13.51 5.95 9.05
C VAL A 69 -12.48 6.82 8.36
N LEU A 70 -12.23 8.01 8.91
CA LEU A 70 -11.09 8.85 8.56
C LEU A 70 -9.89 8.38 9.39
N ILE A 71 -8.80 8.02 8.72
CA ILE A 71 -7.53 7.66 9.35
C ILE A 71 -6.66 8.91 9.42
N LYS A 72 -6.04 9.14 10.58
CA LYS A 72 -4.96 10.09 10.79
C LYS A 72 -3.73 9.30 11.23
N HIS A 73 -2.66 9.38 10.46
CA HIS A 73 -1.40 8.70 10.76
C HIS A 73 -0.29 9.74 10.87
N ARG A 74 0.35 9.79 12.04
CA ARG A 74 1.55 10.58 12.29
C ARG A 74 2.76 9.68 12.31
N TYR A 75 3.82 10.08 11.63
CA TYR A 75 5.10 9.39 11.63
C TYR A 75 6.25 10.38 11.71
N GLY A 76 7.42 9.90 12.11
CA GLY A 76 8.63 10.70 12.22
C GLY A 76 9.85 9.89 11.81
N TYR A 77 10.97 10.56 11.72
CA TYR A 77 12.25 9.97 11.36
C TYR A 77 13.08 9.68 12.60
N PHE A 78 13.76 8.55 12.61
CA PHE A 78 14.57 8.06 13.71
C PHE A 78 15.98 7.74 13.20
N ALA A 79 16.98 8.00 14.04
CA ALA A 79 18.32 7.54 13.82
C ALA A 79 18.68 6.49 14.87
N LYS A 80 19.44 5.49 14.44
CA LYS A 80 20.03 4.48 15.31
C LYS A 80 21.53 4.42 15.02
N ILE A 81 22.34 4.71 16.04
CA ILE A 81 23.77 4.82 15.96
C ILE A 81 24.36 4.07 17.16
N ASN A 82 25.26 3.12 16.93
CA ASN A 82 25.84 2.27 17.98
C ASN A 82 24.76 1.59 18.87
N GLY A 83 23.61 1.22 18.28
CA GLY A 83 22.49 0.60 18.98
C GLY A 83 21.58 1.57 19.75
N LYS A 84 21.90 2.86 19.83
CA LYS A 84 21.06 3.87 20.46
C LYS A 84 20.13 4.50 19.44
N GLU A 85 18.80 4.37 19.68
CA GLU A 85 17.73 4.97 18.90
C GLU A 85 17.30 6.31 19.50
N PHE A 86 17.05 7.31 18.66
CA PHE A 86 16.42 8.58 19.04
C PHE A 86 15.65 9.17 17.85
N GLN A 87 14.66 9.99 18.15
CA GLN A 87 13.88 10.67 17.12
C GLN A 87 14.65 11.88 16.60
N LEU A 88 14.62 12.08 15.28
CA LEU A 88 15.14 13.29 14.66
C LEU A 88 14.04 14.36 14.68
N THR A 89 14.36 15.52 15.25
CA THR A 89 13.43 16.66 15.37
C THR A 89 13.90 17.89 14.60
N THR A 90 14.87 17.69 13.74
CA THR A 90 15.50 18.74 12.94
C THR A 90 14.55 19.25 11.85
N GLU A 91 14.87 20.40 11.24
CA GLU A 91 14.03 21.03 10.23
C GLU A 91 13.73 20.11 9.03
N ASP A 92 14.70 19.28 8.64
CA ASP A 92 14.58 18.35 7.51
C ASP A 92 13.92 17.01 7.90
N ALA A 93 13.67 16.78 9.19
CA ALA A 93 13.12 15.55 9.75
C ALA A 93 11.82 15.82 10.55
N LYS A 94 11.01 16.77 10.09
CA LYS A 94 9.74 17.09 10.74
C LYS A 94 8.80 15.89 10.73
N GLU A 95 8.00 15.81 11.79
CA GLU A 95 6.88 14.86 11.83
C GLU A 95 5.91 15.14 10.69
N GLU A 96 5.48 14.08 10.06
CA GLU A 96 4.52 14.12 8.96
C GLU A 96 3.16 13.61 9.46
N THR A 97 2.10 14.21 8.96
CA THR A 97 0.73 13.75 9.20
C THR A 97 0.05 13.52 7.86
N ILE A 98 -0.42 12.30 7.66
CA ILE A 98 -1.22 11.95 6.50
C ILE A 98 -2.63 11.54 6.91
N TYR A 99 -3.55 11.69 5.98
CA TYR A 99 -4.93 11.24 6.12
C TYR A 99 -5.24 10.18 5.08
N GLY A 100 -6.05 9.21 5.48
CA GLY A 100 -6.57 8.16 4.62
C GLY A 100 -7.98 7.78 5.02
N THR A 101 -8.53 6.84 4.31
CA THR A 101 -9.83 6.22 4.59
C THR A 101 -9.61 4.76 4.97
N GLY A 102 -10.41 4.25 5.88
CA GLY A 102 -10.52 2.82 6.19
C GLY A 102 -11.96 2.41 6.42
N PHE A 103 -12.21 1.12 6.55
CA PHE A 103 -13.55 0.63 6.80
C PHE A 103 -13.56 -0.65 7.62
N PHE A 104 -14.51 -0.73 8.57
CA PHE A 104 -14.69 -1.89 9.43
C PHE A 104 -15.23 -3.09 8.66
N VAL A 105 -14.64 -4.26 8.94
CA VAL A 105 -14.98 -5.54 8.30
C VAL A 105 -15.51 -6.60 9.28
N ASP A 106 -15.35 -6.37 10.57
CA ASP A 106 -15.84 -7.26 11.61
C ASP A 106 -16.18 -6.53 12.91
N THR A 107 -16.56 -7.27 13.95
CA THR A 107 -16.90 -6.76 15.30
C THR A 107 -15.69 -6.60 16.21
N ASN A 108 -14.48 -7.00 15.78
CA ASN A 108 -13.24 -6.98 16.56
C ASN A 108 -12.40 -5.73 16.30
N GLY A 109 -12.97 -4.72 15.67
CA GLY A 109 -12.28 -3.47 15.36
C GLY A 109 -11.30 -3.56 14.18
N ASN A 110 -11.33 -4.64 13.39
CA ASN A 110 -10.50 -4.74 12.19
C ASN A 110 -11.05 -3.88 11.06
N MET A 111 -10.14 -3.17 10.42
CA MET A 111 -10.41 -2.27 9.30
C MET A 111 -9.45 -2.57 8.15
N ILE A 112 -9.95 -2.42 6.92
CA ILE A 112 -9.13 -2.47 5.72
C ILE A 112 -8.80 -1.04 5.29
N THR A 113 -7.57 -0.84 4.82
CA THR A 113 -7.08 0.39 4.19
C THR A 113 -5.93 0.05 3.24
N ASN A 114 -5.30 1.07 2.65
CA ASN A 114 -4.10 0.85 1.84
C ASN A 114 -2.83 0.71 2.69
N ARG A 115 -1.85 -0.03 2.15
CA ARG A 115 -0.53 -0.18 2.76
C ARG A 115 0.18 1.17 2.87
N HIS A 116 0.13 2.02 1.83
CA HIS A 116 0.78 3.34 1.86
C HIS A 116 0.18 4.29 2.92
N VAL A 117 -1.07 4.09 3.35
CA VAL A 117 -1.66 4.80 4.50
C VAL A 117 -1.04 4.32 5.81
N LEU A 118 -0.70 3.04 5.91
CA LEU A 118 -0.10 2.43 7.10
C LEU A 118 1.43 2.54 7.13
N GLN A 119 2.07 2.61 5.97
CA GLN A 119 3.52 2.73 5.80
C GLN A 119 3.82 3.73 4.67
N PRO A 120 3.58 5.03 4.87
CA PRO A 120 3.74 6.05 3.83
C PRO A 120 5.16 6.15 3.28
N TRP A 121 6.15 5.79 4.08
CA TRP A 121 7.56 5.73 3.68
C TRP A 121 7.93 4.48 2.85
N ASN A 122 6.99 3.57 2.61
CA ASN A 122 7.19 2.32 1.87
C ASN A 122 6.21 2.18 0.71
N SER A 123 5.78 3.31 0.14
CA SER A 123 4.92 3.36 -1.04
C SER A 123 5.71 3.02 -2.30
N SER A 124 5.06 2.42 -3.30
CA SER A 124 5.68 2.03 -4.57
C SER A 124 5.62 3.12 -5.65
N ASP A 125 5.07 4.28 -5.33
CA ASP A 125 4.89 5.41 -6.23
C ASP A 125 6.03 6.45 -6.08
N ASP A 126 6.04 7.53 -6.85
CA ASP A 126 7.08 8.58 -6.82
C ASP A 126 7.33 9.17 -5.41
N GLU A 127 6.34 9.04 -4.50
CA GLU A 127 6.52 9.43 -3.09
C GLU A 127 7.51 8.53 -2.33
N ASN A 128 7.70 7.28 -2.75
CA ASN A 128 8.69 6.38 -2.14
C ASN A 128 10.13 6.86 -2.42
N ASP A 129 10.40 7.37 -3.61
CA ASP A 129 11.68 7.97 -3.95
C ASP A 129 11.94 9.21 -3.08
N LYS A 130 10.89 9.97 -2.76
CA LYS A 130 10.96 11.13 -1.87
C LYS A 130 11.33 10.72 -0.44
N ALA A 131 10.64 9.73 0.13
CA ALA A 131 10.93 9.25 1.49
C ALA A 131 12.32 8.63 1.60
N ASN A 132 12.73 7.81 0.63
CA ASN A 132 14.06 7.22 0.57
C ASN A 132 15.15 8.30 0.38
N THR A 133 14.86 9.33 -0.42
CA THR A 133 15.76 10.46 -0.60
C THR A 133 15.92 11.25 0.70
N ILE A 134 14.82 11.51 1.43
CA ILE A 134 14.88 12.15 2.75
C ILE A 134 15.74 11.31 3.70
N ILE A 135 15.47 10.03 3.84
CA ILE A 135 16.20 9.10 4.71
C ILE A 135 17.69 9.10 4.38
N ARG A 136 18.04 9.01 3.09
CA ARG A 136 19.45 9.06 2.63
C ARG A 136 20.10 10.39 2.97
N ASN A 137 19.41 11.51 2.73
CA ASN A 137 19.96 12.84 3.00
C ASN A 137 20.17 13.07 4.51
N LEU A 138 19.21 12.64 5.35
CA LEU A 138 19.35 12.68 6.80
C LEU A 138 20.56 11.87 7.26
N ARG A 139 20.73 10.66 6.74
CA ARG A 139 21.87 9.78 7.04
C ARG A 139 23.20 10.43 6.70
N MET A 140 23.33 10.99 5.49
CA MET A 140 24.56 11.70 5.07
C MET A 140 24.85 12.93 5.92
N LYS A 141 23.80 13.70 6.25
CA LYS A 141 23.93 14.90 7.07
C LYS A 141 24.40 14.57 8.49
N ILE A 142 23.85 13.53 9.11
CA ILE A 142 24.30 13.02 10.41
C ILE A 142 25.77 12.60 10.34
N ALA A 143 26.18 11.86 9.32
CA ALA A 143 27.57 11.41 9.14
C ALA A 143 28.54 12.59 8.98
N SER A 144 28.12 13.71 8.40
CA SER A 144 28.94 14.92 8.24
C SER A 144 29.09 15.74 9.55
N ILE A 145 28.20 15.51 10.52
CA ILE A 145 28.19 16.25 11.80
C ILE A 145 28.85 15.45 12.90
N LEU A 146 28.53 14.16 13.00
CA LEU A 146 28.83 13.34 14.16
C LEU A 146 30.26 12.82 14.13
N THR A 147 31.03 13.13 15.18
CA THR A 147 32.38 12.66 15.36
C THR A 147 32.47 11.58 16.43
N LYS A 148 33.49 10.72 16.38
CA LYS A 148 33.70 9.63 17.34
C LYS A 148 33.97 10.09 18.77
N ASP A 149 34.34 11.36 18.95
CA ASP A 149 34.61 11.94 20.28
C ASP A 149 33.32 12.30 21.04
N VAL A 150 32.17 12.34 20.36
CA VAL A 150 30.86 12.66 20.96
C VAL A 150 30.38 11.48 21.79
N PRO A 151 30.08 11.64 23.09
CA PRO A 151 29.49 10.57 23.87
C PRO A 151 28.10 10.15 23.34
N GLU A 152 27.79 8.85 23.36
CA GLU A 152 26.53 8.31 22.81
C GLU A 152 25.29 8.95 23.42
N ASN A 153 25.34 9.34 24.69
CA ASN A 153 24.23 10.00 25.37
C ASN A 153 24.01 11.45 24.94
N GLU A 154 24.93 12.02 24.14
CA GLU A 154 24.87 13.38 23.62
C GLU A 154 24.55 13.43 22.11
N TYR A 155 24.45 12.30 21.41
CA TYR A 155 24.26 12.26 19.96
C TYR A 155 23.12 13.16 19.48
N GLU A 156 21.93 12.99 20.04
CA GLU A 156 20.74 13.77 19.69
C GLU A 156 20.99 15.27 19.82
N SER A 157 21.39 15.73 21.01
CA SER A 157 21.63 17.14 21.29
C SER A 157 22.81 17.72 20.53
N PHE A 158 23.81 16.91 20.18
CA PHE A 158 24.94 17.33 19.35
C PHE A 158 24.51 17.50 17.89
N ILE A 159 23.75 16.57 17.36
CA ILE A 159 23.20 16.64 16.00
C ILE A 159 22.31 17.87 15.86
N ASP A 160 21.38 18.09 16.78
CA ASP A 160 20.49 19.27 16.77
C ASP A 160 21.24 20.58 16.76
N ARG A 161 22.23 20.73 17.64
CA ARG A 161 23.03 21.96 17.74
C ARG A 161 23.89 22.25 16.51
N ASN A 162 24.25 21.24 15.74
CA ASN A 162 25.13 21.38 14.59
C ASN A 162 24.40 21.21 13.24
N TRP A 163 23.09 20.94 13.26
CA TRP A 163 22.30 20.64 12.07
C TRP A 163 22.38 21.70 10.98
N THR A 164 22.24 22.95 11.36
CA THR A 164 22.28 24.11 10.44
C THR A 164 23.67 24.43 9.90
N LYS A 165 24.73 23.89 10.53
CA LYS A 165 26.12 24.09 10.11
C LYS A 165 26.60 23.04 9.11
N ALA A 166 25.82 21.97 8.95
CA ALA A 166 26.15 20.90 8.04
C ALA A 166 25.75 21.30 6.62
N SER A 167 26.72 21.46 5.75
CA SER A 167 26.49 21.56 4.30
C SER A 167 26.61 20.18 3.67
N ILE A 168 25.57 19.72 2.99
CA ILE A 168 25.68 18.57 2.12
C ILE A 168 26.29 19.08 0.82
N SER A 169 27.55 18.74 0.53
CA SER A 169 28.10 18.92 -0.79
C SER A 169 27.47 17.85 -1.69
N TYR A 170 26.50 18.26 -2.50
CA TYR A 170 26.06 17.42 -3.60
C TYR A 170 27.20 17.35 -4.61
N ASN A 171 27.84 16.21 -4.74
CA ASN A 171 28.53 15.89 -5.98
C ASN A 171 27.43 15.59 -6.98
N GLU A 172 27.07 16.58 -7.79
CA GLU A 172 26.42 16.37 -9.09
C GLU A 172 27.45 15.66 -9.98
N GLY A 173 27.50 14.34 -9.87
CA GLY A 173 28.39 13.47 -10.61
C GLY A 173 27.56 12.42 -11.31
N GLU A 174 27.51 12.56 -12.64
CA GLU A 174 27.21 11.55 -13.65
C GLU A 174 25.74 11.18 -13.83
N GLU A 175 25.00 12.04 -14.49
CA GLU A 175 24.01 11.61 -15.48
C GLU A 175 24.72 11.27 -16.79
N ASP A 176 25.08 10.00 -16.96
CA ASP A 176 25.30 9.43 -18.28
C ASP A 176 23.94 9.23 -18.95
N GLY A 177 23.56 10.17 -19.78
CA GLY A 177 22.34 10.15 -20.57
C GLY A 177 22.53 10.90 -21.88
N ASP A 178 23.14 10.20 -22.83
CA ASP A 178 23.27 10.56 -24.26
C ASP A 178 21.86 10.77 -24.84
N TYR A 179 21.48 12.02 -25.11
CA TYR A 179 20.43 12.37 -26.06
C TYR A 179 20.92 13.51 -26.96
N ASP A 180 21.39 13.09 -28.11
CA ASP A 180 21.59 13.90 -29.32
C ASP A 180 20.24 14.49 -29.80
N GLU A 181 20.07 15.78 -29.70
CA GLU A 181 19.16 16.53 -30.57
C GLU A 181 19.76 17.86 -30.97
N SER A 182 20.34 17.79 -32.18
CA SER A 182 20.69 18.90 -33.03
C SER A 182 19.52 19.88 -33.23
N ARG A 183 19.70 21.16 -32.82
CA ARG A 183 19.16 22.27 -33.55
C ARG A 183 19.92 23.57 -33.30
N GLU A 184 20.42 24.09 -34.38
CA GLU A 184 21.01 25.40 -34.58
C GLU A 184 20.06 26.55 -34.18
N GLU A 185 20.55 27.62 -33.60
CA GLU A 185 20.75 28.93 -34.28
C GLU A 185 21.19 30.02 -33.28
N THR A 186 22.36 30.57 -33.61
CA THR A 186 22.81 31.96 -33.75
C THR A 186 22.65 32.99 -32.62
N SER A 187 23.81 33.51 -32.29
CA SER A 187 24.34 34.90 -32.23
C SER A 187 24.11 35.62 -30.88
N GLU A 188 24.99 36.35 -30.29
CA GLU A 188 26.11 37.21 -30.65
C GLU A 188 26.95 37.56 -29.41
N ARG A 189 28.27 37.59 -29.61
CA ARG A 189 29.32 38.42 -29.05
C ARG A 189 29.06 39.34 -27.86
N ALA A 190 29.89 39.19 -26.82
CA ALA A 190 30.80 40.24 -26.39
C ALA A 190 31.89 39.64 -25.50
N GLY A 191 33.13 39.84 -25.90
CA GLY A 191 34.34 39.42 -25.25
C GLY A 191 34.75 40.43 -24.16
N GLU A 192 35.50 39.92 -23.19
CA GLU A 192 36.52 40.71 -22.52
C GLU A 192 37.67 39.79 -22.11
N GLU A 193 38.85 40.26 -22.49
CA GLU A 193 40.17 39.73 -22.21
C GLU A 193 40.46 39.59 -20.70
N PHE A 194 41.08 38.51 -20.30
CA PHE A 194 41.81 38.48 -19.04
C PHE A 194 43.29 38.20 -19.27
N VAL A 195 44.07 39.23 -18.92
CA VAL A 195 45.50 39.32 -19.04
C VAL A 195 46.20 38.42 -18.02
N SER A 196 47.10 37.61 -18.54
CA SER A 196 48.13 36.88 -17.81
C SER A 196 49.19 37.83 -17.26
N SER A 197 49.51 37.72 -15.95
CA SER A 197 50.76 38.24 -15.43
C SER A 197 51.51 37.14 -14.67
N ASN A 198 52.56 36.66 -15.31
CA ASN A 198 53.69 35.98 -14.66
C ASN A 198 54.52 36.99 -13.86
N GLU A 199 54.86 36.71 -12.60
CA GLU A 199 56.12 37.16 -11.99
C GLU A 199 56.60 36.18 -10.91
N THR A 200 57.61 35.47 -11.20
CA THR A 200 58.97 35.35 -10.63
C THR A 200 59.10 34.89 -9.18
N ALA A 201 59.79 33.78 -9.10
CA ALA A 201 60.34 33.15 -7.92
C ALA A 201 61.32 34.07 -7.17
N ALA A 202 61.24 34.09 -5.83
CA ALA A 202 62.31 34.47 -4.94
C ALA A 202 62.46 33.40 -3.86
N ASP A 203 63.62 32.80 -3.88
CA ASP A 203 64.25 31.91 -2.92
C ASP A 203 64.38 32.58 -1.56
N THR A 204 63.87 32.00 -0.50
CA THR A 204 64.38 32.19 0.88
C THR A 204 64.21 30.90 1.65
N SER A 205 65.25 30.13 1.64
CA SER A 205 65.51 29.04 2.57
C SER A 205 65.65 29.54 4.02
N GLN A 206 65.19 28.65 4.92
CA GLN A 206 65.32 28.59 6.34
C GLN A 206 64.47 29.54 7.19
N VAL A 207 63.43 28.92 7.86
CA VAL A 207 63.26 29.02 9.32
C VAL A 207 62.35 27.89 9.82
N SER A 208 62.96 27.08 10.75
CA SER A 208 62.30 26.28 11.80
C SER A 208 61.17 25.31 11.42
N THR A 209 61.56 24.05 11.19
CA THR A 209 60.91 22.90 11.79
C THR A 209 60.79 23.11 13.29
N ASP A 210 59.54 23.34 13.77
CA ASP A 210 59.02 22.83 15.03
C ASP A 210 57.76 23.63 15.37
N ILE A 211 56.69 22.93 15.56
CA ILE A 211 55.31 23.28 15.93
C ILE A 211 54.34 23.12 14.72
N ALA A 212 54.36 22.00 14.05
CA ALA A 212 53.12 21.44 13.57
C ALA A 212 52.42 20.78 14.78
N ALA A 213 51.78 21.62 15.63
CA ALA A 213 50.80 21.11 16.55
C ALA A 213 49.82 20.32 15.70
N SER A 214 49.80 19.01 15.84
CA SER A 214 48.89 18.12 15.16
C SER A 214 47.47 18.59 15.51
N ILE A 215 46.83 19.30 14.58
CA ILE A 215 45.39 19.57 14.66
C ILE A 215 44.80 18.18 14.73
N PRO A 216 44.10 17.80 15.81
CA PRO A 216 43.50 16.47 15.89
C PRO A 216 42.56 16.33 14.69
N VAL A 217 42.88 15.38 13.81
CA VAL A 217 42.04 15.05 12.70
C VAL A 217 40.72 14.53 13.32
N LYS A 218 39.65 15.28 13.18
CA LYS A 218 38.34 14.85 13.64
C LYS A 218 37.98 13.54 12.93
N GLU A 219 37.80 12.48 13.69
CA GLU A 219 37.40 11.20 13.20
C GLU A 219 35.86 11.15 13.22
N TYR A 220 35.23 11.10 12.05
CA TYR A 220 33.77 11.06 11.90
C TYR A 220 33.25 9.63 12.09
N VAL A 221 31.99 9.51 12.49
CA VAL A 221 31.26 8.22 12.52
C VAL A 221 31.04 7.75 11.08
N SER A 222 31.29 6.48 10.84
CA SER A 222 31.05 5.91 9.51
C SER A 222 29.58 6.00 9.15
N ILE A 223 29.28 6.35 7.89
CA ILE A 223 27.91 6.36 7.39
C ILE A 223 27.25 4.97 7.52
N ASP A 224 28.04 3.89 7.48
CA ASP A 224 27.53 2.52 7.61
C ASP A 224 27.10 2.17 9.05
N ASP A 225 27.57 2.92 10.04
CA ASP A 225 27.18 2.79 11.45
C ASP A 225 25.91 3.58 11.78
N ILE A 226 25.37 4.35 10.82
CA ILE A 226 24.19 5.19 10.98
C ILE A 226 23.03 4.58 10.22
N GLU A 227 22.00 4.14 10.93
CA GLU A 227 20.71 3.70 10.37
C GLU A 227 19.71 4.84 10.56
N VAL A 228 19.03 5.24 9.48
CA VAL A 228 17.92 6.22 9.52
C VAL A 228 16.69 5.59 8.90
N TYR A 229 15.54 5.73 9.54
CA TYR A 229 14.28 5.15 9.10
C TYR A 229 13.08 5.95 9.59
N ALA A 230 11.94 5.77 8.94
CA ALA A 230 10.68 6.34 9.39
C ALA A 230 9.91 5.35 10.27
N LYS A 231 9.15 5.87 11.25
CA LYS A 231 8.38 5.06 12.21
C LYS A 231 7.08 5.77 12.57
N THR A 232 6.01 4.99 12.71
CA THR A 232 4.72 5.47 13.24
C THR A 232 4.91 6.05 14.65
N LEU A 233 4.40 7.25 14.85
CA LEU A 233 4.27 7.88 16.17
C LEU A 233 2.91 7.53 16.77
N ASP A 234 1.85 7.82 16.03
CA ASP A 234 0.50 7.39 16.36
C ASP A 234 -0.35 7.19 15.09
N ILE A 235 -1.36 6.36 15.20
CA ILE A 235 -2.38 6.15 14.18
C ILE A 235 -3.74 6.05 14.84
N GLU A 236 -4.66 6.89 14.39
CA GLU A 236 -5.97 7.07 14.99
C GLU A 236 -7.04 7.12 13.90
N VAL A 237 -8.28 6.82 14.29
CA VAL A 237 -9.43 6.93 13.40
C VAL A 237 -10.53 7.77 14.01
N ALA A 238 -11.23 8.50 13.16
CA ALA A 238 -12.46 9.20 13.52
C ALA A 238 -13.65 8.62 12.77
N LEU A 239 -14.77 8.47 13.47
CA LEU A 239 -16.02 7.95 12.92
C LEU A 239 -16.81 9.07 12.23
N HIS A 240 -17.71 8.68 11.32
CA HIS A 240 -18.73 9.57 10.81
C HIS A 240 -19.58 10.16 11.95
N ASP A 241 -19.92 11.44 11.87
CA ASP A 241 -20.64 12.19 12.92
C ASP A 241 -19.90 12.30 14.28
N SER A 242 -18.62 11.91 14.35
CA SER A 242 -17.87 12.15 15.57
C SER A 242 -17.52 13.63 15.71
N ASP A 243 -17.61 14.12 16.95
CA ASP A 243 -17.22 15.49 17.30
C ASP A 243 -15.72 15.58 17.58
N ASN A 244 -14.92 15.29 16.54
CA ASN A 244 -13.45 15.28 16.60
C ASN A 244 -12.87 14.32 17.68
N VAL A 245 -13.56 13.20 17.91
CA VAL A 245 -13.09 12.13 18.80
C VAL A 245 -12.27 11.13 17.97
N TRP A 246 -11.03 10.92 18.38
CA TRP A 246 -10.10 10.01 17.74
C TRP A 246 -9.91 8.73 18.57
N LEU A 247 -9.91 7.59 17.91
CA LEU A 247 -9.73 6.27 18.51
C LEU A 247 -8.38 5.71 18.10
N ASN A 248 -7.57 5.32 19.08
CA ASN A 248 -6.25 4.75 18.84
C ASN A 248 -6.33 3.41 18.13
N CYS A 249 -5.39 3.18 17.24
CA CYS A 249 -5.29 1.99 16.41
C CYS A 249 -3.87 1.41 16.41
N GLU A 250 -3.80 0.15 15.99
CA GLU A 250 -2.56 -0.58 15.77
C GLU A 250 -2.52 -1.16 14.35
N ILE A 251 -1.37 -1.08 13.69
CA ILE A 251 -1.15 -1.73 12.39
C ILE A 251 -1.02 -3.22 12.64
N LYS A 252 -1.97 -4.01 12.15
CA LYS A 252 -2.00 -5.45 12.37
C LYS A 252 -1.24 -6.23 11.29
N LYS A 253 -1.43 -5.85 10.04
CA LYS A 253 -0.81 -6.50 8.91
C LYS A 253 -0.77 -5.56 7.70
N VAL A 254 0.25 -5.71 6.87
CA VAL A 254 0.29 -5.13 5.52
C VAL A 254 0.58 -6.24 4.51
N SER A 255 0.15 -6.05 3.27
CA SER A 255 0.44 -7.01 2.20
C SER A 255 1.94 -7.12 1.96
N GLU A 256 2.43 -8.35 1.83
CA GLU A 256 3.82 -8.64 1.44
C GLU A 256 4.03 -8.51 -0.08
N ASP A 257 2.96 -8.64 -0.86
CA ASP A 257 3.00 -8.43 -2.31
C ASP A 257 3.03 -6.92 -2.60
N SER A 258 4.09 -6.46 -3.26
CA SER A 258 4.28 -5.05 -3.63
C SER A 258 3.19 -4.53 -4.58
N ASN A 259 2.54 -5.41 -5.35
CA ASN A 259 1.47 -5.03 -6.27
C ASN A 259 0.11 -4.85 -5.57
N ILE A 260 -0.01 -5.34 -4.33
CA ILE A 260 -1.25 -5.30 -3.55
C ILE A 260 -1.09 -4.29 -2.42
N ASP A 261 -1.54 -3.08 -2.68
CA ASP A 261 -1.46 -1.96 -1.74
C ASP A 261 -2.60 -2.00 -0.72
N LEU A 262 -2.61 -3.02 0.13
CA LEU A 262 -3.63 -3.24 1.17
C LEU A 262 -2.99 -3.53 2.53
N GLY A 263 -3.74 -3.22 3.60
CA GLY A 263 -3.36 -3.57 4.96
C GLY A 263 -4.53 -3.58 5.92
N ILE A 264 -4.28 -4.13 7.11
CA ILE A 264 -5.24 -4.25 8.20
C ILE A 264 -4.80 -3.35 9.34
N LEU A 265 -5.70 -2.45 9.73
CA LEU A 265 -5.64 -1.63 10.93
C LEU A 265 -6.64 -2.21 11.94
N GLN A 266 -6.33 -2.14 13.23
CA GLN A 266 -7.24 -2.59 14.29
C GLN A 266 -7.34 -1.54 15.38
N LEU A 267 -8.56 -1.34 15.93
CA LEU A 267 -8.73 -0.52 17.12
C LEU A 267 -7.97 -1.13 18.30
N ALA A 268 -7.32 -0.29 19.11
CA ALA A 268 -6.52 -0.72 20.25
C ALA A 268 -7.32 -1.48 21.32
N ASP A 269 -8.63 -1.22 21.43
CA ASP A 269 -9.55 -1.95 22.34
C ASP A 269 -10.12 -3.24 21.72
N HIS A 270 -9.76 -3.56 20.46
CA HIS A 270 -10.20 -4.73 19.72
C HIS A 270 -11.73 -4.86 19.61
N LYS A 271 -12.43 -3.73 19.52
CA LYS A 271 -13.89 -3.72 19.48
C LYS A 271 -14.43 -2.65 18.54
N THR A 272 -15.25 -3.07 17.60
CA THR A 272 -15.99 -2.13 16.74
C THR A 272 -17.03 -1.36 17.56
N PRO A 273 -17.05 -0.03 17.49
CA PRO A 273 -18.01 0.79 18.24
C PRO A 273 -19.45 0.44 17.92
N SER A 274 -20.33 0.50 18.92
CA SER A 274 -21.75 0.17 18.76
C SER A 274 -22.53 1.10 17.83
N SER A 275 -21.99 2.28 17.52
CA SER A 275 -22.51 3.18 16.48
C SER A 275 -22.35 2.64 15.06
N VAL A 276 -21.42 1.70 14.86
CA VAL A 276 -21.21 0.99 13.60
C VAL A 276 -22.17 -0.19 13.54
N THR A 277 -23.36 0.03 13.02
CA THR A 277 -24.42 -1.00 12.97
C THR A 277 -24.20 -2.03 11.87
N ASN A 278 -23.52 -1.64 10.79
CA ASN A 278 -23.25 -2.50 9.64
C ASN A 278 -21.75 -2.40 9.31
N VAL A 279 -21.04 -3.50 9.39
CA VAL A 279 -19.68 -3.64 8.87
C VAL A 279 -19.75 -4.03 7.39
N ILE A 280 -18.67 -3.83 6.64
CA ILE A 280 -18.59 -4.26 5.25
C ILE A 280 -18.28 -5.75 5.22
N ASP A 281 -19.25 -6.55 4.81
CA ASP A 281 -19.15 -8.01 4.75
C ASP A 281 -18.25 -8.45 3.60
N LEU A 282 -17.07 -8.95 3.92
CA LEU A 282 -16.13 -9.47 2.93
C LEU A 282 -16.66 -10.75 2.23
N GLY A 283 -17.55 -11.51 2.89
CA GLY A 283 -18.19 -12.67 2.28
C GLY A 283 -19.14 -12.32 1.14
N ASN A 284 -19.56 -11.05 1.04
CA ASN A 284 -20.38 -10.52 -0.06
C ASN A 284 -19.56 -9.68 -1.05
N ALA A 285 -18.25 -9.61 -0.91
CA ALA A 285 -17.38 -8.94 -1.86
C ALA A 285 -17.33 -9.66 -3.21
N VAL A 286 -17.01 -8.92 -4.27
CA VAL A 286 -16.88 -9.52 -5.61
C VAL A 286 -15.52 -10.20 -5.74
N ASP A 287 -15.50 -11.53 -5.69
CA ASP A 287 -14.31 -12.34 -5.87
C ASP A 287 -13.91 -12.52 -7.34
N ASN A 288 -14.90 -12.50 -8.24
CA ASN A 288 -14.66 -12.65 -9.66
C ASN A 288 -14.56 -11.29 -10.35
N ASP A 289 -13.35 -10.75 -10.43
CA ASP A 289 -13.05 -9.48 -11.07
C ASP A 289 -13.33 -9.47 -12.59
N SER A 290 -13.40 -10.63 -13.26
CA SER A 290 -13.80 -10.71 -14.66
C SER A 290 -15.28 -10.34 -14.88
N SER A 291 -16.08 -10.25 -13.81
CA SER A 291 -17.44 -9.74 -13.86
C SER A 291 -17.52 -8.21 -13.84
N LEU A 292 -16.40 -7.54 -13.54
CA LEU A 292 -16.28 -6.07 -13.46
C LEU A 292 -16.01 -5.52 -14.86
N ALA A 293 -17.05 -5.04 -15.54
CA ALA A 293 -16.97 -4.58 -16.92
C ALA A 293 -17.08 -3.05 -17.04
N PRO A 294 -16.43 -2.45 -18.05
CA PRO A 294 -16.60 -1.03 -18.36
C PRO A 294 -18.07 -0.63 -18.51
N GLY A 295 -18.42 0.54 -17.97
CA GLY A 295 -19.78 1.07 -17.94
C GLY A 295 -20.59 0.65 -16.70
N GLN A 296 -20.14 -0.33 -15.92
CA GLN A 296 -20.79 -0.65 -14.65
C GLN A 296 -20.55 0.45 -13.63
N LYS A 297 -21.57 0.69 -12.80
CA LYS A 297 -21.53 1.71 -11.76
C LYS A 297 -20.52 1.34 -10.67
N ALA A 298 -19.78 2.34 -10.23
CA ALA A 298 -18.87 2.28 -9.10
C ALA A 298 -19.20 3.42 -8.13
N ILE A 299 -19.31 3.12 -6.83
CA ILE A 299 -19.72 4.04 -5.77
C ILE A 299 -18.69 3.96 -4.66
N MET A 300 -18.04 5.08 -4.35
CA MET A 300 -17.05 5.21 -3.29
C MET A 300 -17.63 5.97 -2.10
N VAL A 301 -17.37 5.48 -0.89
CA VAL A 301 -17.67 6.18 0.35
C VAL A 301 -16.34 6.40 1.08
N GLY A 302 -15.97 7.65 1.33
CA GLY A 302 -14.65 7.94 1.87
C GLY A 302 -14.43 9.40 2.26
N TYR A 303 -13.17 9.77 2.49
CA TYR A 303 -12.75 11.08 2.96
C TYR A 303 -11.75 11.75 2.01
N PRO A 304 -12.14 12.06 0.75
CA PRO A 304 -11.26 12.81 -0.14
C PRO A 304 -10.91 14.16 0.47
N MET A 305 -9.68 14.62 0.29
CA MET A 305 -9.07 15.78 0.95
C MET A 305 -8.92 15.64 2.49
N GLY A 306 -9.15 14.45 3.05
CA GLY A 306 -8.97 14.20 4.49
C GLY A 306 -9.78 15.18 5.35
N MET A 307 -9.12 15.79 6.35
CA MET A 307 -9.76 16.73 7.27
C MET A 307 -10.30 18.00 6.61
N ASP A 308 -9.70 18.45 5.51
CA ASP A 308 -10.07 19.72 4.86
C ASP A 308 -11.52 19.74 4.40
N LEU A 309 -12.04 18.61 3.94
CA LEU A 309 -13.44 18.48 3.54
C LEU A 309 -14.31 17.70 4.54
N ALA A 310 -13.69 16.86 5.39
CA ALA A 310 -14.44 16.06 6.35
C ALA A 310 -14.96 16.88 7.53
N GLN A 311 -14.18 17.87 7.98
CA GLN A 311 -14.54 18.68 9.15
C GLN A 311 -15.70 19.61 8.85
N THR A 312 -16.77 19.52 9.62
CA THR A 312 -17.93 20.40 9.56
C THR A 312 -18.28 20.94 10.94
N ASN A 313 -19.19 21.91 11.01
CA ASN A 313 -19.71 22.43 12.29
C ASN A 313 -20.48 21.37 13.12
N SER A 314 -20.84 20.22 12.49
CA SER A 314 -21.59 19.13 13.11
C SER A 314 -20.78 17.81 13.12
N GLY A 315 -19.46 17.91 13.22
CA GLY A 315 -18.55 16.77 13.27
C GLY A 315 -17.99 16.34 11.92
N ILE A 316 -17.29 15.23 11.92
CA ILE A 316 -16.61 14.66 10.75
C ILE A 316 -17.61 13.95 9.85
N LYS A 317 -17.64 14.30 8.57
CA LYS A 317 -18.60 13.75 7.59
C LYS A 317 -17.89 12.95 6.51
N VAL A 318 -18.24 11.68 6.38
CA VAL A 318 -17.86 10.89 5.22
C VAL A 318 -18.63 11.36 3.98
N GLN A 319 -18.03 11.20 2.81
CA GLN A 319 -18.59 11.65 1.54
C GLN A 319 -18.85 10.47 0.61
N LEU A 320 -19.79 10.67 -0.32
CA LEU A 320 -20.10 9.71 -1.37
C LEU A 320 -19.73 10.29 -2.73
N TYR A 321 -19.03 9.49 -3.52
CA TYR A 321 -18.71 9.78 -4.92
C TYR A 321 -19.12 8.59 -5.78
N ASN A 322 -19.56 8.84 -7.00
CA ASN A 322 -19.89 7.80 -7.94
C ASN A 322 -19.24 8.04 -9.32
N GLY A 323 -19.17 6.99 -10.09
CA GLY A 323 -18.64 6.96 -11.43
C GLY A 323 -18.93 5.60 -12.07
N GLN A 324 -18.14 5.25 -13.06
CA GLN A 324 -18.25 3.99 -13.77
C GLN A 324 -16.87 3.34 -13.90
N ILE A 325 -16.84 2.02 -13.95
CA ILE A 325 -15.66 1.28 -14.35
C ILE A 325 -15.30 1.71 -15.77
N SER A 326 -14.06 2.11 -15.99
CA SER A 326 -13.56 2.64 -17.27
C SER A 326 -12.77 1.62 -18.06
N LYS A 327 -12.20 0.61 -17.37
CA LYS A 327 -11.34 -0.43 -17.96
C LYS A 327 -11.55 -1.75 -17.21
N GLU A 328 -11.47 -2.87 -17.93
CA GLU A 328 -11.45 -4.20 -17.34
C GLU A 328 -10.32 -4.37 -16.34
N SER A 329 -10.54 -5.24 -15.34
CA SER A 329 -9.51 -5.57 -14.36
C SER A 329 -8.29 -6.23 -15.03
N ASP A 330 -7.10 -5.89 -14.56
CA ASP A 330 -5.86 -6.58 -14.91
C ASP A 330 -5.53 -7.76 -13.96
N GLY A 331 -6.47 -8.08 -13.08
CA GLY A 331 -6.33 -9.11 -12.05
C GLY A 331 -5.98 -8.53 -10.67
N ASN A 332 -5.36 -7.35 -10.59
CA ASN A 332 -5.02 -6.67 -9.35
C ASN A 332 -5.81 -5.37 -9.15
N LYS A 333 -6.01 -4.65 -10.23
CA LYS A 333 -6.56 -3.28 -10.22
C LYS A 333 -7.71 -3.14 -11.19
N ILE A 334 -8.68 -2.29 -10.83
CA ILE A 334 -9.70 -1.77 -11.75
C ILE A 334 -9.53 -0.27 -11.88
N GLN A 335 -9.89 0.27 -13.04
CA GLN A 335 -9.93 1.70 -13.32
C GLN A 335 -11.37 2.19 -13.36
N TYR A 336 -11.62 3.37 -12.80
CA TYR A 336 -12.95 4.00 -12.80
C TYR A 336 -12.86 5.54 -12.88
N SER A 337 -14.00 6.16 -13.19
CA SER A 337 -14.14 7.60 -13.33
C SER A 337 -14.61 8.32 -12.05
N ILE A 338 -14.59 7.66 -10.91
CA ILE A 338 -14.89 8.29 -9.62
C ILE A 338 -13.84 9.38 -9.37
N THR A 339 -14.26 10.56 -8.95
CA THR A 339 -13.31 11.59 -8.49
C THR A 339 -12.67 11.15 -7.18
N SER A 340 -11.36 11.09 -7.15
CA SER A 340 -10.57 10.71 -5.98
C SER A 340 -9.40 11.69 -5.80
N THR A 341 -9.03 11.94 -4.55
CA THR A 341 -7.91 12.80 -4.16
C THR A 341 -7.23 12.21 -2.93
N HIS A 342 -6.15 12.83 -2.46
CA HIS A 342 -5.53 12.49 -1.18
C HIS A 342 -6.59 12.37 -0.08
N GLY A 343 -6.42 11.42 0.83
CA GLY A 343 -7.40 11.09 1.88
C GLY A 343 -8.45 10.07 1.48
N ALA A 344 -8.75 9.89 0.18
CA ALA A 344 -9.64 8.83 -0.29
C ALA A 344 -8.96 7.45 -0.39
N SER A 345 -7.64 7.38 -0.25
CA SER A 345 -6.88 6.11 -0.23
C SER A 345 -7.40 5.21 0.89
N GLY A 346 -7.72 3.95 0.56
CA GLY A 346 -8.33 2.99 1.47
C GLY A 346 -9.87 3.01 1.49
N ALA A 347 -10.53 3.89 0.74
CA ALA A 347 -11.98 3.96 0.68
C ALA A 347 -12.59 2.72 -0.01
N PRO A 348 -13.68 2.13 0.54
CA PRO A 348 -14.41 1.07 -0.11
C PRO A 348 -15.11 1.58 -1.37
N VAL A 349 -15.03 0.79 -2.42
CA VAL A 349 -15.75 1.01 -3.68
C VAL A 349 -16.76 -0.12 -3.89
N PHE A 350 -18.02 0.24 -4.13
CA PHE A 350 -19.14 -0.68 -4.26
C PHE A 350 -19.70 -0.67 -5.68
N ASN A 351 -20.31 -1.78 -6.07
CA ASN A 351 -21.21 -1.81 -7.23
C ASN A 351 -22.62 -1.30 -6.87
N GLU A 352 -23.53 -1.25 -7.83
CA GLU A 352 -24.94 -0.85 -7.64
C GLU A 352 -25.73 -1.74 -6.68
N CYS A 353 -25.24 -2.94 -6.39
CA CYS A 353 -25.84 -3.86 -5.44
C CYS A 353 -25.25 -3.72 -4.02
N GLY A 354 -24.35 -2.77 -3.77
CA GLY A 354 -23.70 -2.57 -2.47
C GLY A 354 -22.66 -3.64 -2.13
N GLN A 355 -22.18 -4.41 -3.12
CA GLN A 355 -21.08 -5.35 -2.93
C GLN A 355 -19.76 -4.61 -3.09
N LEU A 356 -18.82 -4.89 -2.21
CA LEU A 356 -17.45 -4.37 -2.31
C LEU A 356 -16.78 -4.93 -3.57
N ILE A 357 -16.30 -4.03 -4.45
CA ILE A 357 -15.61 -4.40 -5.69
C ILE A 357 -14.13 -4.07 -5.64
N ALA A 358 -13.76 -3.02 -4.89
CA ALA A 358 -12.36 -2.59 -4.76
C ALA A 358 -12.14 -1.73 -3.52
N VAL A 359 -10.86 -1.52 -3.21
CA VAL A 359 -10.36 -0.51 -2.27
C VAL A 359 -9.64 0.56 -3.09
N ASN A 360 -10.11 1.80 -3.01
CA ASN A 360 -9.51 2.94 -3.73
C ASN A 360 -8.07 3.14 -3.27
N PHE A 361 -7.12 3.32 -4.20
CA PHE A 361 -5.73 3.44 -3.78
C PHE A 361 -4.95 4.57 -4.46
N SER A 362 -5.26 4.95 -5.69
CA SER A 362 -4.47 5.92 -6.44
C SER A 362 -5.32 6.63 -7.50
N GLY A 363 -4.90 7.81 -7.88
CA GLY A 363 -5.33 8.56 -9.05
C GLY A 363 -4.13 8.97 -9.87
N VAL A 364 -4.35 9.41 -11.10
CA VAL A 364 -3.31 10.07 -11.89
C VAL A 364 -3.34 11.55 -11.53
N ASP A 365 -2.28 12.05 -10.92
CA ASP A 365 -2.16 13.45 -10.57
C ASP A 365 -2.40 14.34 -11.80
N GLN A 366 -3.18 15.40 -11.58
CA GLN A 366 -3.58 16.38 -12.61
C GLN A 366 -4.55 15.87 -13.69
N VAL A 367 -5.01 14.61 -13.65
CA VAL A 367 -6.00 14.06 -14.58
C VAL A 367 -7.25 13.60 -13.82
N GLN A 368 -8.35 14.33 -13.95
CA GLN A 368 -9.61 13.93 -13.36
C GLN A 368 -10.24 12.75 -14.11
N GLY A 369 -10.87 11.83 -13.37
CA GLY A 369 -11.60 10.70 -13.96
C GLY A 369 -10.75 9.48 -14.33
N ILE A 370 -9.47 9.44 -13.93
CA ILE A 370 -8.62 8.25 -14.01
C ILE A 370 -8.16 7.89 -12.61
N ASN A 371 -8.88 7.00 -11.98
CA ASN A 371 -8.59 6.52 -10.63
C ASN A 371 -8.62 4.99 -10.60
N PHE A 372 -7.95 4.40 -9.63
CA PHE A 372 -7.74 2.98 -9.53
C PHE A 372 -8.13 2.45 -8.16
N GLY A 373 -8.58 1.19 -8.12
CA GLY A 373 -8.81 0.46 -6.89
C GLY A 373 -8.19 -0.93 -6.97
N ILE A 374 -7.65 -1.41 -5.86
CA ILE A 374 -7.24 -2.81 -5.70
C ILE A 374 -8.51 -3.65 -5.62
N VAL A 375 -8.65 -4.68 -6.48
CA VAL A 375 -9.85 -5.54 -6.49
C VAL A 375 -10.05 -6.24 -5.15
N ALA A 376 -11.30 -6.31 -4.71
CA ALA A 376 -11.68 -6.76 -3.37
C ALA A 376 -11.22 -8.20 -3.04
N LYS A 377 -11.09 -9.08 -4.05
CA LYS A 377 -10.62 -10.47 -3.86
C LYS A 377 -9.27 -10.57 -3.11
N HIS A 378 -8.40 -9.56 -3.24
CA HIS A 378 -7.09 -9.56 -2.60
C HIS A 378 -7.15 -9.33 -1.09
N ILE A 379 -8.27 -8.85 -0.55
CA ILE A 379 -8.45 -8.69 0.90
C ILE A 379 -8.37 -10.04 1.60
N HIS A 380 -8.85 -11.12 0.96
CA HIS A 380 -8.80 -12.47 1.52
C HIS A 380 -7.37 -13.04 1.65
N SER A 381 -6.38 -12.43 1.00
CA SER A 381 -4.97 -12.82 1.11
C SER A 381 -4.22 -12.10 2.22
N LEU A 382 -4.84 -11.09 2.84
CA LEU A 382 -4.33 -10.41 4.04
C LEU A 382 -4.58 -11.28 5.27
#